data_9d97765099ed6ab4dde3a23ebdca5279
#
_entry.id   9d97765099ed6ab4dde3a23ebdca5279
#
_cell.length_a   1.000
_cell.length_b   1.000
_cell.length_c   1.000
_cell.angle_alpha   90.00
_cell.angle_beta   90.00
_cell.angle_gamma   90.00
#
_symmetry.space_group_name_H-M   'P 1'
#
loop_
_entity.id
_entity.type
_entity.pdbx_description
1 polymer ?
#
loop_
_entity_poly.entity_id
_entity_poly.type
_entity_poly.pdbx_seq_one_letter_code
_entity_poly.pdbx_strand_id
1 'polypeptide(L)'
;LGNPELEWGRITIFLILALGVSFLCSLLEAIILSVTWSHIEILSKDDKRSGKRLKELKEDIDVPLAAILTLNTISHTIGAAGVGSEFNKLGNEWFTVASIILTILILVFSEIIPKTLGAIYWKRLAPSSAYLLDILIWITWPIVIVLNSFSRKISEGNEDQKEMTREEMIAVAEMGENQGALEKQETQVIKNLLTMDKILAEDVMTPSTVMLTFHRKNKIGEIVEEHSPIPFSRIPVREENLDDIIGVVFRSKIMELYGEGNTDIAMEDLISELSTVSPEDSIATLLDEFLKKREHIFLVVDEYGTTQGIITLEDAVETLLGAEIVDESDSVEDMRQLARELWEKRRKRKTNLKFD
;
A
#
# COMPACT_ATOMS: atom_id res chain seq x y z
N LEU A 1 -60.85 2.29 47.26
CA LEU A 1 -59.53 2.60 46.67
C LEU A 1 -59.02 1.31 46.15
N GLY A 2 -59.17 1.02 44.81
CA GLY A 2 -58.63 -0.16 44.16
C GLY A 2 -57.12 -0.14 44.25
N ASN A 3 -56.53 -1.32 44.53
CA ASN A 3 -55.09 -1.48 44.42
C ASN A 3 -54.61 -1.05 43.02
N PRO A 4 -53.56 -0.26 42.93
CA PRO A 4 -53.02 0.10 41.62
C PRO A 4 -52.51 -1.18 40.90
N GLU A 5 -53.27 -1.63 39.93
CA GLU A 5 -52.87 -2.80 39.14
C GLU A 5 -51.82 -2.40 38.12
N LEU A 6 -50.69 -3.12 38.11
CA LEU A 6 -49.64 -2.99 37.09
C LEU A 6 -50.19 -3.46 35.74
N GLU A 7 -50.11 -2.63 34.72
CA GLU A 7 -50.43 -3.03 33.35
C GLU A 7 -49.25 -3.77 32.70
N TRP A 8 -49.12 -5.06 32.94
CA TRP A 8 -48.03 -5.89 32.45
C TRP A 8 -47.84 -5.80 30.92
N GLY A 9 -48.92 -5.61 30.16
CA GLY A 9 -48.86 -5.42 28.75
C GLY A 9 -48.06 -4.16 28.31
N ARG A 10 -48.26 -3.04 29.02
CA ARG A 10 -47.52 -1.80 28.79
C ARG A 10 -46.07 -1.93 29.20
N ILE A 11 -45.80 -2.55 30.34
CA ILE A 11 -44.44 -2.80 30.85
C ILE A 11 -43.67 -3.60 29.78
N THR A 12 -44.30 -4.66 29.23
CA THR A 12 -43.67 -5.52 28.23
C THR A 12 -43.37 -4.75 26.91
N ILE A 13 -44.28 -3.87 26.46
CA ILE A 13 -44.05 -3.04 25.26
C ILE A 13 -42.87 -2.08 25.50
N PHE A 14 -42.85 -1.37 26.63
CA PHE A 14 -41.76 -0.45 26.94
C PHE A 14 -40.42 -1.17 27.14
N LEU A 15 -40.45 -2.39 27.74
CA LEU A 15 -39.27 -3.21 27.91
C LEU A 15 -38.71 -3.70 26.57
N ILE A 16 -39.58 -4.16 25.65
CA ILE A 16 -39.19 -4.55 24.28
C ILE A 16 -38.60 -3.35 23.57
N LEU A 17 -39.17 -2.15 23.71
CA LEU A 17 -38.63 -0.93 23.14
C LEU A 17 -37.25 -0.61 23.70
N ALA A 18 -37.13 -0.57 25.05
CA ALA A 18 -35.88 -0.22 25.73
C ALA A 18 -34.73 -1.23 25.47
N LEU A 19 -35.04 -2.53 25.46
CA LEU A 19 -34.04 -3.56 25.35
C LEU A 19 -33.89 -4.08 23.91
N GLY A 20 -34.99 -4.37 23.22
CA GLY A 20 -34.97 -5.02 21.91
C GLY A 20 -34.54 -4.09 20.78
N VAL A 21 -35.16 -2.91 20.67
CA VAL A 21 -34.79 -1.93 19.64
C VAL A 21 -33.38 -1.42 19.87
N SER A 22 -33.05 -1.15 21.14
CA SER A 22 -31.70 -0.70 21.51
C SER A 22 -30.64 -1.78 21.26
N PHE A 23 -30.93 -3.06 21.54
CA PHE A 23 -30.05 -4.18 21.19
C PHE A 23 -29.71 -4.16 19.68
N LEU A 24 -30.75 -3.99 18.84
CA LEU A 24 -30.56 -3.94 17.38
C LEU A 24 -29.70 -2.73 16.98
N CYS A 25 -29.95 -1.56 17.54
CA CYS A 25 -29.16 -0.35 17.29
C CYS A 25 -27.70 -0.55 17.66
N SER A 26 -27.42 -1.02 18.87
CA SER A 26 -26.05 -1.28 19.35
C SER A 26 -25.32 -2.36 18.54
N LEU A 27 -26.03 -3.39 18.10
CA LEU A 27 -25.49 -4.42 17.20
C LEU A 27 -25.09 -3.83 15.86
N LEU A 28 -25.96 -3.04 15.24
CA LEU A 28 -25.71 -2.41 13.94
C LEU A 28 -24.57 -1.39 14.00
N GLU A 29 -24.50 -0.62 15.09
CA GLU A 29 -23.38 0.29 15.35
C GLU A 29 -22.04 -0.44 15.36
N ALA A 30 -21.95 -1.51 16.15
CA ALA A 30 -20.72 -2.30 16.24
C ALA A 30 -20.35 -2.96 14.91
N ILE A 31 -21.32 -3.41 14.11
CA ILE A 31 -21.08 -3.99 12.80
C ILE A 31 -20.53 -2.93 11.85
N ILE A 32 -21.21 -1.78 11.67
CA ILE A 32 -20.80 -0.77 10.69
C ILE A 32 -19.42 -0.16 11.01
N LEU A 33 -19.08 -0.04 12.29
CA LEU A 33 -17.76 0.41 12.73
C LEU A 33 -16.68 -0.65 12.47
N SER A 34 -16.99 -1.93 12.69
CA SER A 34 -16.03 -3.03 12.56
C SER A 34 -15.79 -3.50 11.13
N VAL A 35 -16.72 -3.25 10.21
CA VAL A 35 -16.59 -3.64 8.80
C VAL A 35 -15.41 -2.90 8.15
N THR A 36 -14.46 -3.66 7.57
CA THR A 36 -13.30 -3.12 6.87
C THR A 36 -13.60 -2.83 5.39
N TRP A 37 -12.90 -1.85 4.82
CA TRP A 37 -13.01 -1.51 3.40
C TRP A 37 -12.69 -2.71 2.49
N SER A 38 -11.67 -3.49 2.83
CA SER A 38 -11.31 -4.71 2.09
C SER A 38 -12.45 -5.71 2.02
N HIS A 39 -13.19 -5.91 3.13
CA HIS A 39 -14.32 -6.84 3.14
C HIS A 39 -15.52 -6.32 2.33
N ILE A 40 -15.78 -5.02 2.38
CA ILE A 40 -16.81 -4.36 1.57
C ILE A 40 -16.50 -4.55 0.09
N GLU A 41 -15.24 -4.37 -0.31
CA GLU A 41 -14.81 -4.54 -1.70
C GLU A 41 -14.98 -5.98 -2.19
N ILE A 42 -14.64 -6.98 -1.35
CA ILE A 42 -14.87 -8.39 -1.65
C ILE A 42 -16.38 -8.66 -1.86
N LEU A 43 -17.22 -8.18 -0.94
CA LEU A 43 -18.68 -8.33 -1.05
C LEU A 43 -19.26 -7.61 -2.28
N SER A 44 -18.68 -6.49 -2.68
CA SER A 44 -19.09 -5.74 -3.86
C SER A 44 -18.72 -6.43 -5.17
N LYS A 45 -17.54 -7.08 -5.22
CA LYS A 45 -17.09 -7.87 -6.39
C LYS A 45 -17.94 -9.12 -6.63
N ASP A 46 -18.45 -9.72 -5.57
CA ASP A 46 -19.41 -10.85 -5.65
C ASP A 46 -20.80 -10.41 -6.18
N ASP A 47 -20.94 -9.20 -6.66
CA ASP A 47 -22.16 -8.54 -7.18
C ASP A 47 -23.37 -8.59 -6.22
N LYS A 48 -23.10 -8.69 -4.93
CA LYS A 48 -24.13 -8.62 -3.89
C LYS A 48 -24.57 -7.18 -3.68
N ARG A 49 -25.87 -6.93 -3.83
CA ARG A 49 -26.46 -5.59 -3.57
C ARG A 49 -26.10 -5.06 -2.17
N SER A 50 -25.96 -5.96 -1.20
CA SER A 50 -25.53 -5.60 0.16
C SER A 50 -24.12 -5.02 0.23
N GLY A 51 -23.17 -5.51 -0.61
CA GLY A 51 -21.81 -4.97 -0.65
C GLY A 51 -21.78 -3.53 -1.16
N LYS A 52 -22.47 -3.26 -2.27
CA LYS A 52 -22.59 -1.91 -2.84
C LYS A 52 -23.25 -0.95 -1.83
N ARG A 53 -24.32 -1.42 -1.17
CA ARG A 53 -25.02 -0.59 -0.17
C ARG A 53 -24.18 -0.31 1.07
N LEU A 54 -23.43 -1.31 1.56
CA LEU A 54 -22.48 -1.12 2.67
C LEU A 54 -21.38 -0.13 2.32
N LYS A 55 -20.92 -0.12 1.07
CA LYS A 55 -19.94 0.85 0.58
C LYS A 55 -20.48 2.26 0.71
N GLU A 56 -21.67 2.54 0.16
CA GLU A 56 -22.34 3.84 0.27
C GLU A 56 -22.53 4.28 1.74
N LEU A 57 -22.99 3.36 2.60
CA LEU A 57 -23.17 3.62 4.03
C LEU A 57 -21.87 3.87 4.78
N LYS A 58 -20.76 3.29 4.32
CA LYS A 58 -19.44 3.47 4.94
C LYS A 58 -18.74 4.73 4.42
N GLU A 59 -19.01 5.14 3.18
CA GLU A 59 -18.53 6.42 2.60
C GLU A 59 -19.12 7.62 3.34
N ASP A 60 -20.40 7.57 3.69
CA ASP A 60 -21.07 8.59 4.50
C ASP A 60 -21.54 7.99 5.83
N ILE A 61 -20.57 7.60 6.66
CA ILE A 61 -20.82 6.87 7.93
C ILE A 61 -21.61 7.69 8.94
N ASP A 62 -21.62 9.01 8.83
CA ASP A 62 -22.34 9.91 9.73
C ASP A 62 -23.85 9.70 9.64
N VAL A 63 -24.37 9.38 8.46
CA VAL A 63 -25.80 9.11 8.24
C VAL A 63 -26.29 7.89 9.03
N PRO A 64 -25.72 6.69 8.86
CA PRO A 64 -26.14 5.52 9.62
C PRO A 64 -25.89 5.67 11.12
N LEU A 65 -24.80 6.30 11.54
CA LEU A 65 -24.52 6.53 12.96
C LEU A 65 -25.52 7.49 13.59
N ALA A 66 -25.87 8.59 12.92
CA ALA A 66 -26.90 9.51 13.39
C ALA A 66 -28.27 8.82 13.50
N ALA A 67 -28.63 7.97 12.55
CA ALA A 67 -29.86 7.20 12.57
C ALA A 67 -29.91 6.21 13.75
N ILE A 68 -28.83 5.46 13.96
CA ILE A 68 -28.66 4.51 15.07
C ILE A 68 -28.77 5.25 16.41
N LEU A 69 -28.00 6.31 16.61
CA LEU A 69 -27.96 7.09 17.83
C LEU A 69 -29.33 7.69 18.16
N THR A 70 -30.01 8.22 17.16
CA THR A 70 -31.35 8.79 17.31
C THR A 70 -32.35 7.74 17.80
N LEU A 71 -32.44 6.61 17.14
CA LEU A 71 -33.41 5.57 17.51
C LEU A 71 -33.04 4.92 18.85
N ASN A 72 -31.76 4.73 19.12
CA ASN A 72 -31.27 4.19 20.38
C ASN A 72 -31.66 5.11 21.57
N THR A 73 -31.42 6.41 21.42
CA THR A 73 -31.78 7.41 22.47
C THR A 73 -33.28 7.47 22.69
N ILE A 74 -34.08 7.49 21.63
CA ILE A 74 -35.55 7.47 21.72
C ILE A 74 -36.01 6.20 22.44
N SER A 75 -35.49 5.05 22.06
CA SER A 75 -35.86 3.75 22.66
C SER A 75 -35.52 3.66 24.15
N HIS A 76 -34.36 4.13 24.56
CA HIS A 76 -33.96 4.19 25.96
C HIS A 76 -34.84 5.15 26.76
N THR A 77 -35.03 6.36 26.23
CA THR A 77 -35.75 7.42 26.94
C THR A 77 -37.23 7.06 27.14
N ILE A 78 -37.90 6.69 26.03
CA ILE A 78 -39.34 6.36 26.08
C ILE A 78 -39.56 5.05 26.84
N GLY A 79 -38.70 4.04 26.60
CA GLY A 79 -38.80 2.75 27.26
C GLY A 79 -38.59 2.86 28.76
N ALA A 80 -37.53 3.56 29.21
CA ALA A 80 -37.26 3.76 30.62
C ALA A 80 -38.35 4.60 31.31
N ALA A 81 -38.76 5.68 30.67
CA ALA A 81 -39.85 6.52 31.21
C ALA A 81 -41.18 5.74 31.35
N GLY A 82 -41.48 4.90 30.32
CA GLY A 82 -42.70 4.08 30.33
C GLY A 82 -42.69 3.02 31.45
N VAL A 83 -41.61 2.26 31.60
CA VAL A 83 -41.44 1.29 32.68
C VAL A 83 -41.48 2.00 34.02
N GLY A 84 -40.74 3.09 34.20
CA GLY A 84 -40.70 3.87 35.42
C GLY A 84 -42.10 4.41 35.80
N SER A 85 -42.88 4.89 34.84
CA SER A 85 -44.25 5.37 35.06
C SER A 85 -45.19 4.30 35.60
N GLU A 86 -45.10 3.06 35.10
CA GLU A 86 -45.90 1.95 35.57
C GLU A 86 -45.53 1.56 37.04
N PHE A 87 -44.24 1.46 37.34
CA PHE A 87 -43.79 1.14 38.69
C PHE A 87 -44.04 2.27 39.70
N ASN A 88 -44.09 3.52 39.25
CA ASN A 88 -44.45 4.66 40.13
C ASN A 88 -45.87 4.56 40.71
N LYS A 89 -46.78 3.82 40.03
CA LYS A 89 -48.12 3.54 40.58
C LYS A 89 -48.09 2.75 41.90
N LEU A 90 -47.01 2.00 42.11
CA LEU A 90 -46.81 1.21 43.33
C LEU A 90 -46.10 2.00 44.44
N GLY A 91 -45.61 3.19 44.16
CA GLY A 91 -44.86 4.04 45.08
C GLY A 91 -43.43 4.35 44.64
N ASN A 92 -42.88 5.41 45.18
CA ASN A 92 -41.60 5.99 44.77
C ASN A 92 -40.40 5.02 44.99
N GLU A 93 -40.51 4.13 45.98
CA GLU A 93 -39.47 3.12 46.24
C GLU A 93 -39.40 2.10 45.09
N TRP A 94 -40.55 1.64 44.58
CA TRP A 94 -40.60 0.71 43.45
C TRP A 94 -40.14 1.34 42.15
N PHE A 95 -40.45 2.63 41.93
CA PHE A 95 -39.89 3.40 40.82
C PHE A 95 -38.35 3.38 40.82
N THR A 96 -37.76 3.66 42.00
CA THR A 96 -36.29 3.70 42.13
C THR A 96 -35.66 2.34 41.85
N VAL A 97 -36.19 1.27 42.48
CA VAL A 97 -35.70 -0.10 42.30
C VAL A 97 -35.85 -0.53 40.82
N ALA A 98 -37.01 -0.31 40.19
CA ALA A 98 -37.24 -0.63 38.79
C ALA A 98 -36.28 0.12 37.85
N SER A 99 -36.02 1.40 38.13
CA SER A 99 -35.09 2.22 37.35
C SER A 99 -33.65 1.70 37.45
N ILE A 100 -33.18 1.32 38.60
CA ILE A 100 -31.85 0.74 38.80
C ILE A 100 -31.71 -0.59 38.04
N ILE A 101 -32.71 -1.48 38.23
CA ILE A 101 -32.70 -2.79 37.56
C ILE A 101 -32.73 -2.59 36.02
N LEU A 102 -33.60 -1.71 35.51
CA LEU A 102 -33.71 -1.44 34.07
C LEU A 102 -32.43 -0.85 33.52
N THR A 103 -31.77 0.07 34.24
CA THR A 103 -30.48 0.62 33.84
C THR A 103 -29.42 -0.47 33.69
N ILE A 104 -29.34 -1.41 34.63
CA ILE A 104 -28.41 -2.55 34.53
C ILE A 104 -28.76 -3.46 33.32
N LEU A 105 -30.04 -3.73 33.13
CA LEU A 105 -30.52 -4.53 32.01
C LEU A 105 -30.19 -3.88 30.65
N ILE A 106 -30.41 -2.58 30.51
CA ILE A 106 -30.05 -1.81 29.32
C ILE A 106 -28.55 -1.90 29.11
N LEU A 107 -27.74 -1.59 30.10
CA LEU A 107 -26.28 -1.60 30.00
C LEU A 107 -25.76 -2.98 29.52
N VAL A 108 -26.24 -4.04 30.17
CA VAL A 108 -25.72 -5.39 29.85
C VAL A 108 -26.30 -5.94 28.56
N PHE A 109 -27.63 -5.95 28.43
CA PHE A 109 -28.31 -6.63 27.31
C PHE A 109 -28.51 -5.77 26.09
N SER A 110 -28.54 -4.43 26.21
CA SER A 110 -28.73 -3.54 25.05
C SER A 110 -27.47 -2.84 24.57
N GLU A 111 -26.40 -2.80 25.39
CA GLU A 111 -25.15 -2.15 24.97
C GLU A 111 -23.96 -3.12 24.92
N ILE A 112 -23.57 -3.73 26.08
CA ILE A 112 -22.35 -4.54 26.14
C ILE A 112 -22.45 -5.78 25.26
N ILE A 113 -23.48 -6.60 25.44
CA ILE A 113 -23.63 -7.85 24.70
C ILE A 113 -23.75 -7.63 23.20
N PRO A 114 -24.66 -6.78 22.68
CA PRO A 114 -24.81 -6.60 21.25
C PRO A 114 -23.58 -5.95 20.58
N LYS A 115 -22.93 -4.99 21.23
CA LYS A 115 -21.68 -4.41 20.71
C LYS A 115 -20.58 -5.46 20.61
N THR A 116 -20.45 -6.31 21.62
CA THR A 116 -19.48 -7.41 21.58
C THR A 116 -19.79 -8.42 20.47
N LEU A 117 -21.06 -8.82 20.35
CA LEU A 117 -21.50 -9.72 19.28
C LEU A 117 -21.28 -9.11 17.88
N GLY A 118 -21.63 -7.83 17.73
CA GLY A 118 -21.41 -7.10 16.47
C GLY A 118 -19.94 -7.05 16.09
N ALA A 119 -19.07 -6.73 17.05
CA ALA A 119 -17.62 -6.65 16.81
C ALA A 119 -16.97 -8.02 16.51
N ILE A 120 -17.48 -9.13 17.07
CA ILE A 120 -16.94 -10.46 16.82
C ILE A 120 -17.48 -11.04 15.50
N TYR A 121 -18.79 -10.93 15.27
CA TYR A 121 -19.47 -11.60 14.15
C TYR A 121 -19.75 -10.68 12.95
N TRP A 122 -19.14 -9.51 12.88
CA TRP A 122 -19.41 -8.51 11.85
C TRP A 122 -19.31 -9.05 10.41
N LYS A 123 -18.33 -9.92 10.11
CA LYS A 123 -18.16 -10.51 8.76
C LYS A 123 -19.40 -11.25 8.29
N ARG A 124 -20.04 -11.99 9.20
CA ARG A 124 -21.24 -12.79 8.89
C ARG A 124 -22.51 -11.93 8.86
N LEU A 125 -22.56 -10.91 9.69
CA LEU A 125 -23.74 -10.06 9.88
C LEU A 125 -23.77 -8.86 8.91
N ALA A 126 -22.63 -8.45 8.37
CA ALA A 126 -22.50 -7.31 7.47
C ALA A 126 -23.50 -7.30 6.29
N PRO A 127 -23.73 -8.41 5.55
CA PRO A 127 -24.69 -8.36 4.44
C PRO A 127 -26.13 -8.04 4.87
N SER A 128 -26.55 -8.55 6.04
CA SER A 128 -27.89 -8.33 6.58
C SER A 128 -28.02 -6.94 7.21
N SER A 129 -26.95 -6.42 7.80
CA SER A 129 -26.95 -5.09 8.43
C SER A 129 -27.21 -3.96 7.45
N ALA A 130 -26.77 -4.10 6.17
CA ALA A 130 -27.05 -3.12 5.13
C ALA A 130 -28.54 -2.81 4.98
N TYR A 131 -29.35 -3.84 4.90
CA TYR A 131 -30.82 -3.68 4.76
C TYR A 131 -31.49 -3.16 6.01
N LEU A 132 -31.02 -3.60 7.20
CA LEU A 132 -31.54 -3.12 8.48
C LEU A 132 -31.20 -1.64 8.69
N LEU A 133 -30.01 -1.22 8.29
CA LEU A 133 -29.59 0.19 8.35
C LEU A 133 -30.44 1.06 7.42
N ASP A 134 -30.78 0.58 6.22
CA ASP A 134 -31.67 1.31 5.32
C ASP A 134 -33.05 1.55 5.94
N ILE A 135 -33.65 0.52 6.56
CA ILE A 135 -34.93 0.65 7.25
C ILE A 135 -34.81 1.65 8.39
N LEU A 136 -33.75 1.58 9.16
CA LEU A 136 -33.51 2.45 10.30
C LEU A 136 -33.31 3.91 9.87
N ILE A 137 -32.53 4.16 8.84
CA ILE A 137 -32.35 5.48 8.24
C ILE A 137 -33.69 6.02 7.72
N TRP A 138 -34.51 5.19 7.06
CA TRP A 138 -35.82 5.60 6.55
C TRP A 138 -36.77 6.04 7.69
N ILE A 139 -36.80 5.30 8.80
CA ILE A 139 -37.63 5.63 9.99
C ILE A 139 -37.16 6.95 10.63
N THR A 140 -35.85 7.17 10.72
CA THR A 140 -35.28 8.32 11.42
C THR A 140 -34.96 9.49 10.50
N TRP A 141 -35.27 9.37 9.19
CA TRP A 141 -34.94 10.32 8.14
C TRP A 141 -35.20 11.80 8.47
N PRO A 142 -36.36 12.19 9.04
CA PRO A 142 -36.61 13.59 9.35
C PRO A 142 -35.65 14.20 10.36
N ILE A 143 -35.15 13.38 11.29
CA ILE A 143 -34.21 13.81 12.34
C ILE A 143 -32.78 13.81 11.78
N VAL A 144 -32.44 12.79 11.00
CA VAL A 144 -31.10 12.66 10.39
C VAL A 144 -30.79 13.83 9.45
N ILE A 145 -31.74 14.33 8.67
CA ILE A 145 -31.53 15.53 7.81
C ILE A 145 -31.09 16.73 8.64
N VAL A 146 -31.74 16.98 9.78
CA VAL A 146 -31.40 18.12 10.64
C VAL A 146 -30.00 17.95 11.24
N LEU A 147 -29.67 16.75 11.72
CA LEU A 147 -28.37 16.44 12.30
C LEU A 147 -27.23 16.54 11.28
N ASN A 148 -27.44 16.00 10.07
CA ASN A 148 -26.44 16.07 9.01
C ASN A 148 -26.18 17.52 8.54
N SER A 149 -27.21 18.35 8.49
CA SER A 149 -27.04 19.77 8.14
C SER A 149 -26.17 20.50 9.18
N PHE A 150 -26.20 20.05 10.42
CA PHE A 150 -25.36 20.58 11.50
C PHE A 150 -23.94 20.02 11.45
N SER A 151 -23.80 18.69 11.25
CA SER A 151 -22.52 18.01 11.13
C SER A 151 -21.67 18.53 9.96
N ARG A 152 -22.27 18.72 8.78
CA ARG A 152 -21.58 19.29 7.60
C ARG A 152 -20.99 20.67 7.87
N LYS A 153 -21.70 21.55 8.59
CA LYS A 153 -21.17 22.87 8.96
C LYS A 153 -19.96 22.82 9.88
N ILE A 154 -19.80 21.73 10.63
CA ILE A 154 -18.64 21.52 11.53
C ILE A 154 -17.51 20.86 10.74
N SER A 155 -17.82 19.98 9.77
CA SER A 155 -16.83 19.24 8.96
C SER A 155 -16.26 20.04 7.78
N GLU A 156 -16.88 21.16 7.34
CA GLU A 156 -16.41 22.00 6.23
C GLU A 156 -14.97 22.57 6.40
N GLY A 157 -14.30 22.27 7.51
CA GLY A 157 -12.89 22.60 7.76
C GLY A 157 -11.90 21.43 7.65
N ASN A 158 -12.34 20.18 7.41
CA ASN A 158 -11.50 18.98 7.46
C ASN A 158 -11.84 17.97 6.37
N GLU A 159 -12.07 18.43 5.14
CA GLU A 159 -12.14 17.56 3.96
C GLU A 159 -10.74 17.15 3.46
N ASP A 160 -9.84 16.78 4.32
CA ASP A 160 -8.76 15.87 3.94
C ASP A 160 -9.39 14.47 3.82
N GLN A 161 -9.92 14.19 2.62
CA GLN A 161 -10.08 12.80 2.19
C GLN A 161 -8.70 12.19 2.35
N LYS A 162 -8.54 11.38 3.40
CA LYS A 162 -7.29 10.66 3.66
C LYS A 162 -7.13 9.62 2.56
N GLU A 163 -6.60 10.05 1.42
CA GLU A 163 -6.02 9.12 0.48
C GLU A 163 -4.95 8.33 1.24
N MET A 164 -5.00 7.01 1.12
CA MET A 164 -4.02 6.16 1.79
C MET A 164 -2.63 6.53 1.29
N THR A 165 -1.76 6.94 2.19
CA THR A 165 -0.38 7.29 1.87
C THR A 165 0.44 6.06 1.51
N ARG A 166 1.58 6.23 0.84
CA ARG A 166 2.49 5.11 0.54
C ARG A 166 3.03 4.46 1.82
N GLU A 167 3.28 5.25 2.85
CA GLU A 167 3.70 4.80 4.17
C GLU A 167 2.63 3.92 4.84
N GLU A 168 1.35 4.29 4.71
CA GLU A 168 0.24 3.46 5.18
C GLU A 168 0.11 2.15 4.40
N MET A 169 0.34 2.17 3.07
CA MET A 169 0.38 0.95 2.25
C MET A 169 1.50 0.00 2.68
N ILE A 170 2.70 0.54 2.98
CA ILE A 170 3.82 -0.24 3.52
C ILE A 170 3.43 -0.87 4.87
N ALA A 171 2.84 -0.10 5.77
CA ALA A 171 2.39 -0.61 7.07
C ALA A 171 1.33 -1.73 6.93
N VAL A 172 0.42 -1.62 5.98
CA VAL A 172 -0.57 -2.68 5.66
C VAL A 172 0.12 -3.95 5.14
N ALA A 173 1.13 -3.81 4.28
CA ALA A 173 1.90 -4.96 3.80
C ALA A 173 2.66 -5.67 4.95
N GLU A 174 3.28 -4.92 5.87
CA GLU A 174 3.93 -5.46 7.08
C GLU A 174 2.95 -6.17 8.01
N MET A 175 1.74 -5.61 8.18
CA MET A 175 0.68 -6.29 8.92
C MET A 175 0.27 -7.61 8.26
N GLY A 176 0.21 -7.64 6.91
CA GLY A 176 -0.06 -8.85 6.14
C GLY A 176 0.98 -9.94 6.38
N GLU A 177 2.27 -9.57 6.41
CA GLU A 177 3.38 -10.47 6.75
C GLU A 177 3.23 -11.03 8.18
N ASN A 178 3.02 -10.15 9.17
CA ASN A 178 2.86 -10.56 10.57
C ASN A 178 1.66 -11.50 10.80
N GLN A 179 0.63 -11.41 9.95
CA GLN A 179 -0.56 -12.28 10.00
C GLN A 179 -0.42 -13.56 9.14
N GLY A 180 0.70 -13.73 8.44
CA GLY A 180 0.96 -14.86 7.56
C GLY A 180 0.15 -14.83 6.25
N ALA A 181 -0.37 -13.67 5.86
CA ALA A 181 -1.08 -13.45 4.60
C ALA A 181 -0.13 -13.12 3.44
N LEU A 182 1.06 -12.61 3.74
CA LEU A 182 2.15 -12.34 2.82
C LEU A 182 3.43 -13.01 3.32
N GLU A 183 4.27 -13.45 2.39
CA GLU A 183 5.62 -13.88 2.69
C GLU A 183 6.55 -12.67 2.84
N LYS A 184 7.66 -12.84 3.55
CA LYS A 184 8.65 -11.77 3.76
C LYS A 184 9.17 -11.18 2.45
N GLN A 185 9.39 -12.03 1.45
CA GLN A 185 9.88 -11.60 0.14
C GLN A 185 8.84 -10.76 -0.61
N GLU A 186 7.55 -11.14 -0.53
CA GLU A 186 6.45 -10.37 -1.13
C GLU A 186 6.32 -8.98 -0.50
N THR A 187 6.40 -8.92 0.84
CA THR A 187 6.41 -7.64 1.57
C THR A 187 7.57 -6.75 1.15
N GLN A 188 8.77 -7.33 0.97
CA GLN A 188 9.96 -6.58 0.55
C GLN A 188 9.78 -6.00 -0.86
N VAL A 189 9.26 -6.78 -1.81
CA VAL A 189 8.98 -6.31 -3.18
C VAL A 189 7.96 -5.15 -3.17
N ILE A 190 6.90 -5.26 -2.37
CA ILE A 190 5.90 -4.18 -2.22
C ILE A 190 6.56 -2.90 -1.68
N LYS A 191 7.41 -3.00 -0.65
CA LYS A 191 8.14 -1.86 -0.10
C LYS A 191 9.05 -1.21 -1.13
N ASN A 192 9.84 -2.02 -1.83
CA ASN A 192 10.76 -1.54 -2.85
C ASN A 192 10.00 -0.81 -3.97
N LEU A 193 8.90 -1.41 -4.47
CA LEU A 193 8.04 -0.79 -5.48
C LEU A 193 7.52 0.58 -5.05
N LEU A 194 7.05 0.71 -3.81
CA LEU A 194 6.51 1.96 -3.28
C LEU A 194 7.57 3.03 -2.99
N THR A 195 8.85 2.64 -2.99
CA THR A 195 9.98 3.55 -2.72
C THR A 195 10.92 3.78 -3.90
N MET A 196 10.74 3.04 -5.02
CA MET A 196 11.61 3.15 -6.21
C MET A 196 11.69 4.55 -6.82
N ASP A 197 10.68 5.37 -6.63
CA ASP A 197 10.67 6.76 -7.08
C ASP A 197 11.65 7.66 -6.31
N LYS A 198 12.13 7.21 -5.15
CA LYS A 198 13.12 7.90 -4.31
C LYS A 198 14.56 7.42 -4.54
N ILE A 199 14.74 6.33 -5.29
CA ILE A 199 16.04 5.76 -5.61
C ILE A 199 16.46 6.30 -6.98
N LEU A 200 17.63 6.89 -7.07
CA LEU A 200 18.12 7.55 -8.27
C LEU A 200 19.06 6.63 -9.08
N ALA A 201 19.25 6.94 -10.36
CA ALA A 201 20.18 6.20 -11.21
C ALA A 201 21.60 6.16 -10.62
N GLU A 202 22.09 7.27 -10.05
CA GLU A 202 23.41 7.37 -9.41
C GLU A 202 23.60 6.42 -8.23
N ASP A 203 22.51 6.07 -7.53
CA ASP A 203 22.56 5.16 -6.39
C ASP A 203 22.75 3.70 -6.81
N VAL A 204 22.38 3.35 -8.05
CA VAL A 204 22.26 1.97 -8.53
C VAL A 204 23.18 1.64 -9.69
N MET A 205 23.53 2.63 -10.52
CA MET A 205 24.36 2.46 -11.73
C MET A 205 25.70 1.79 -11.46
N THR A 206 26.22 1.09 -12.44
CA THR A 206 27.64 0.70 -12.50
C THR A 206 28.49 1.92 -12.84
N PRO A 207 29.36 2.40 -11.92
CA PRO A 207 30.18 3.59 -12.15
C PRO A 207 31.16 3.43 -13.32
N SER A 208 31.43 4.51 -14.07
CA SER A 208 32.36 4.53 -15.20
C SER A 208 33.77 4.00 -14.86
N THR A 209 34.21 4.13 -13.60
CA THR A 209 35.55 3.69 -13.14
C THR A 209 35.79 2.18 -13.14
N VAL A 210 34.71 1.38 -13.18
CA VAL A 210 34.75 -0.10 -13.20
C VAL A 210 34.10 -0.69 -14.46
N MET A 211 33.59 0.16 -15.31
CA MET A 211 32.92 -0.22 -16.54
C MET A 211 33.92 -0.82 -17.55
N LEU A 212 33.62 -2.01 -18.08
CA LEU A 212 34.36 -2.56 -19.21
C LEU A 212 33.96 -1.80 -20.47
N THR A 213 34.93 -1.25 -21.18
CA THR A 213 34.74 -0.54 -22.46
C THR A 213 35.73 -0.97 -23.48
N PHE A 214 35.32 -0.99 -24.77
CA PHE A 214 36.25 -1.17 -25.86
C PHE A 214 36.55 0.16 -26.57
N HIS A 215 37.79 0.28 -27.12
CA HIS A 215 38.11 1.44 -27.92
C HIS A 215 37.59 1.26 -29.35
N ARG A 216 37.10 2.34 -29.98
CA ARG A 216 36.51 2.29 -31.33
C ARG A 216 37.36 1.58 -32.36
N LYS A 217 38.71 1.68 -32.27
CA LYS A 217 39.67 1.11 -33.20
C LYS A 217 40.08 -0.33 -32.85
N ASN A 218 39.68 -0.87 -31.73
CA ASN A 218 39.96 -2.26 -31.40
C ASN A 218 39.35 -3.19 -32.43
N LYS A 219 40.10 -4.18 -32.87
CA LYS A 219 39.64 -5.20 -33.81
C LYS A 219 39.02 -6.40 -33.08
N ILE A 220 38.08 -7.09 -33.74
CA ILE A 220 37.44 -8.29 -33.19
C ILE A 220 38.48 -9.32 -32.71
N GLY A 221 39.52 -9.61 -33.53
CA GLY A 221 40.56 -10.57 -33.16
C GLY A 221 41.27 -10.21 -31.87
N GLU A 222 41.72 -8.95 -31.74
CA GLU A 222 42.40 -8.43 -30.54
C GLU A 222 41.53 -8.58 -29.29
N ILE A 223 40.23 -8.20 -29.37
CA ILE A 223 39.29 -8.26 -28.28
C ILE A 223 39.06 -9.69 -27.81
N VAL A 224 38.85 -10.63 -28.72
CA VAL A 224 38.60 -12.04 -28.39
C VAL A 224 39.85 -12.69 -27.81
N GLU A 225 41.06 -12.36 -28.32
CA GLU A 225 42.31 -12.86 -27.71
C GLU A 225 42.55 -12.33 -26.30
N GLU A 226 42.23 -11.07 -26.02
CA GLU A 226 42.48 -10.40 -24.74
C GLU A 226 41.42 -10.69 -23.69
N HIS A 227 40.14 -10.81 -24.13
CA HIS A 227 38.98 -10.85 -23.22
C HIS A 227 38.11 -12.11 -23.37
N SER A 228 38.64 -13.26 -23.75
CA SER A 228 37.86 -14.50 -23.88
C SER A 228 37.85 -15.28 -22.54
N PRO A 229 36.66 -15.57 -21.96
CA PRO A 229 35.35 -15.19 -22.42
C PRO A 229 35.00 -13.71 -22.11
N ILE A 230 34.32 -13.04 -23.04
CA ILE A 230 33.83 -11.67 -22.81
C ILE A 230 32.70 -11.76 -21.80
N PRO A 231 32.82 -11.11 -20.62
CA PRO A 231 31.90 -11.34 -19.50
C PRO A 231 30.49 -10.73 -19.73
N PHE A 232 30.40 -9.59 -20.45
CA PHE A 232 29.15 -8.86 -20.59
C PHE A 232 28.52 -9.04 -21.97
N SER A 233 27.18 -9.01 -22.05
CA SER A 233 26.44 -9.13 -23.29
C SER A 233 26.45 -7.86 -24.14
N ARG A 234 26.57 -6.70 -23.48
CA ARG A 234 26.61 -5.36 -24.10
C ARG A 234 27.79 -4.60 -23.55
N ILE A 235 28.64 -4.09 -24.41
CA ILE A 235 29.89 -3.44 -24.04
C ILE A 235 29.90 -2.04 -24.66
N PRO A 236 29.97 -0.97 -23.83
CA PRO A 236 30.11 0.39 -24.34
C PRO A 236 31.41 0.57 -25.09
N VAL A 237 31.34 1.34 -26.20
CA VAL A 237 32.49 1.70 -27.02
C VAL A 237 32.82 3.16 -26.77
N ARG A 238 34.09 3.41 -26.45
CA ARG A 238 34.62 4.75 -26.25
C ARG A 238 35.41 5.26 -27.43
N GLU A 239 35.45 6.57 -27.61
CA GLU A 239 36.34 7.19 -28.60
C GLU A 239 37.78 7.24 -28.04
N GLU A 240 38.18 8.29 -27.34
CA GLU A 240 39.54 8.39 -26.75
C GLU A 240 39.50 8.18 -25.23
N ASN A 241 38.53 8.75 -24.53
CA ASN A 241 38.43 8.72 -23.11
C ASN A 241 37.17 7.93 -22.62
N LEU A 242 37.13 7.61 -21.32
CA LEU A 242 35.96 6.97 -20.69
C LEU A 242 34.72 7.88 -20.69
N ASP A 243 34.91 9.19 -20.83
CA ASP A 243 33.83 10.17 -20.86
C ASP A 243 33.15 10.26 -22.24
N ASP A 244 33.82 9.75 -23.28
CA ASP A 244 33.37 9.82 -24.69
C ASP A 244 32.84 8.46 -25.18
N ILE A 245 31.73 8.02 -24.61
CA ILE A 245 31.06 6.78 -25.06
C ILE A 245 30.21 7.10 -26.28
N ILE A 246 30.49 6.43 -27.39
CA ILE A 246 29.86 6.66 -28.69
C ILE A 246 28.78 5.65 -29.06
N GLY A 247 28.60 4.61 -28.24
CA GLY A 247 27.55 3.62 -28.40
C GLY A 247 27.88 2.29 -27.72
N VAL A 248 27.22 1.23 -28.14
CA VAL A 248 27.36 -0.11 -27.56
C VAL A 248 27.55 -1.17 -28.64
N VAL A 249 28.36 -2.20 -28.35
CA VAL A 249 28.51 -3.40 -29.17
C VAL A 249 27.99 -4.63 -28.44
N PHE A 250 27.45 -5.59 -29.21
CA PHE A 250 26.90 -6.82 -28.65
C PHE A 250 27.94 -7.95 -28.71
N ARG A 251 28.19 -8.63 -27.61
CA ARG A 251 29.05 -9.83 -27.53
C ARG A 251 28.65 -10.86 -28.59
N SER A 252 27.35 -11.10 -28.76
CA SER A 252 26.84 -12.06 -29.76
C SER A 252 27.33 -11.73 -31.19
N LYS A 253 27.32 -10.43 -31.55
CA LYS A 253 27.75 -9.99 -32.86
C LYS A 253 29.28 -10.12 -33.07
N ILE A 254 30.04 -9.79 -32.03
CA ILE A 254 31.49 -9.99 -31.99
C ILE A 254 31.84 -11.48 -32.24
N MET A 255 31.18 -12.37 -31.46
CA MET A 255 31.44 -13.80 -31.54
C MET A 255 30.95 -14.44 -32.83
N GLU A 256 29.84 -13.97 -33.41
CA GLU A 256 29.34 -14.38 -34.72
C GLU A 256 30.39 -14.08 -35.80
N LEU A 257 30.86 -12.84 -35.89
CA LEU A 257 31.82 -12.41 -36.88
C LEU A 257 33.20 -13.07 -36.69
N TYR A 258 33.61 -13.25 -35.44
CA TYR A 258 34.85 -13.99 -35.14
C TYR A 258 34.78 -15.43 -35.63
N GLY A 259 33.64 -16.13 -35.44
CA GLY A 259 33.38 -17.48 -35.93
C GLY A 259 33.39 -17.59 -37.46
N GLU A 260 33.04 -16.51 -38.14
CA GLU A 260 33.14 -16.41 -39.64
C GLU A 260 34.55 -16.10 -40.17
N GLY A 261 35.51 -15.83 -39.26
CA GLY A 261 36.90 -15.46 -39.62
C GLY A 261 37.10 -13.97 -39.88
N ASN A 262 36.12 -13.13 -39.58
CA ASN A 262 36.16 -11.66 -39.77
C ASN A 262 36.86 -10.98 -38.56
N THR A 263 38.17 -11.19 -38.42
CA THR A 263 38.93 -10.72 -37.24
C THR A 263 39.41 -9.27 -37.33
N ASP A 264 39.44 -8.69 -38.54
CA ASP A 264 39.97 -7.34 -38.80
C ASP A 264 38.95 -6.20 -38.70
N ILE A 265 37.68 -6.52 -38.46
CA ILE A 265 36.60 -5.52 -38.31
C ILE A 265 36.82 -4.73 -37.02
N ALA A 266 36.76 -3.40 -37.10
CA ALA A 266 36.86 -2.52 -35.92
C ALA A 266 35.53 -2.40 -35.17
N MET A 267 35.62 -2.08 -33.88
CA MET A 267 34.41 -1.90 -33.04
C MET A 267 33.51 -0.80 -33.55
N GLU A 268 34.05 0.26 -34.14
CA GLU A 268 33.26 1.37 -34.72
C GLU A 268 32.30 0.92 -35.83
N ASP A 269 32.60 -0.17 -36.53
CA ASP A 269 31.72 -0.73 -37.57
C ASP A 269 30.53 -1.53 -37.02
N LEU A 270 30.55 -1.83 -35.71
CA LEU A 270 29.54 -2.67 -35.03
C LEU A 270 28.70 -1.89 -34.06
N ILE A 271 28.91 -0.59 -33.91
CA ILE A 271 28.23 0.26 -32.91
C ILE A 271 26.74 0.30 -33.19
N SER A 272 25.98 0.09 -32.13
CA SER A 272 24.57 0.40 -32.02
C SER A 272 24.37 1.65 -31.15
N GLU A 273 23.29 2.37 -31.40
CA GLU A 273 22.92 3.54 -30.63
C GLU A 273 22.70 3.17 -29.13
N LEU A 274 23.10 4.05 -28.25
CA LEU A 274 22.95 3.91 -26.80
C LEU A 274 22.24 5.13 -26.24
N SER A 275 21.04 4.94 -25.69
CA SER A 275 20.27 6.02 -25.08
C SER A 275 20.93 6.52 -23.80
N THR A 276 20.78 7.83 -23.55
CA THR A 276 21.32 8.50 -22.35
C THR A 276 20.22 8.86 -21.37
N VAL A 277 20.54 8.83 -20.07
CA VAL A 277 19.66 9.19 -18.97
C VAL A 277 20.43 10.04 -17.94
N SER A 278 19.69 10.76 -17.09
CA SER A 278 20.28 11.57 -16.03
C SER A 278 20.62 10.72 -14.79
N PRO A 279 21.70 11.04 -14.05
CA PRO A 279 21.95 10.44 -12.75
C PRO A 279 20.84 10.69 -11.72
N GLU A 280 20.06 11.79 -11.91
CA GLU A 280 18.93 12.16 -11.04
C GLU A 280 17.60 11.48 -11.45
N ASP A 281 17.56 10.72 -12.54
CA ASP A 281 16.35 9.98 -12.93
C ASP A 281 16.06 8.86 -11.92
N SER A 282 14.78 8.75 -11.51
CA SER A 282 14.39 7.69 -10.58
C SER A 282 14.35 6.32 -11.25
N ILE A 283 14.68 5.27 -10.48
CA ILE A 283 14.64 3.89 -10.99
C ILE A 283 13.24 3.50 -11.47
N ALA A 284 12.18 4.04 -10.86
CA ALA A 284 10.81 3.83 -11.32
C ALA A 284 10.60 4.38 -12.75
N THR A 285 11.12 5.58 -13.04
CA THR A 285 11.06 6.19 -14.37
C THR A 285 11.88 5.40 -15.38
N LEU A 286 13.10 5.01 -14.99
CA LEU A 286 13.99 4.26 -15.87
C LEU A 286 13.46 2.86 -16.19
N LEU A 287 12.84 2.17 -15.25
CA LEU A 287 12.18 0.89 -15.50
C LEU A 287 11.09 1.02 -16.58
N ASP A 288 10.27 2.07 -16.47
CA ASP A 288 9.26 2.40 -17.48
C ASP A 288 9.89 2.68 -18.87
N GLU A 289 11.02 3.41 -18.91
CA GLU A 289 11.73 3.71 -20.16
C GLU A 289 12.35 2.46 -20.78
N PHE A 290 12.99 1.59 -20.01
CA PHE A 290 13.50 0.30 -20.48
C PHE A 290 12.41 -0.50 -21.19
N LEU A 291 11.22 -0.58 -20.58
CA LEU A 291 10.08 -1.32 -21.14
C LEU A 291 9.51 -0.67 -22.39
N LYS A 292 9.41 0.66 -22.45
CA LYS A 292 8.87 1.40 -23.59
C LYS A 292 9.81 1.37 -24.79
N LYS A 293 11.10 1.63 -24.56
CA LYS A 293 12.13 1.66 -25.62
C LYS A 293 12.59 0.26 -26.02
N ARG A 294 12.32 -0.77 -25.21
CA ARG A 294 12.82 -2.16 -25.37
C ARG A 294 14.35 -2.21 -25.37
N GLU A 295 14.95 -1.34 -24.61
CA GLU A 295 16.38 -1.30 -24.36
C GLU A 295 16.71 -2.01 -23.04
N HIS A 296 17.95 -2.40 -22.85
CA HIS A 296 18.41 -3.11 -21.65
C HIS A 296 19.58 -2.42 -20.97
N ILE A 297 20.07 -1.33 -21.55
CA ILE A 297 21.20 -0.56 -21.04
C ILE A 297 21.03 0.90 -21.44
N PHE A 298 21.29 1.80 -20.49
CA PHE A 298 21.38 3.22 -20.72
C PHE A 298 22.74 3.74 -20.27
N LEU A 299 23.23 4.78 -20.91
CA LEU A 299 24.39 5.53 -20.46
C LEU A 299 23.92 6.63 -19.52
N VAL A 300 24.51 6.69 -18.34
CA VAL A 300 24.21 7.73 -17.35
C VAL A 300 25.19 8.88 -17.58
N VAL A 301 24.65 10.06 -17.92
CA VAL A 301 25.47 11.27 -18.20
C VAL A 301 24.96 12.44 -17.36
N ASP A 302 25.90 13.26 -16.87
CA ASP A 302 25.57 14.47 -16.16
C ASP A 302 25.14 15.63 -17.08
N GLU A 303 24.76 16.76 -16.51
CA GLU A 303 24.35 17.96 -17.24
C GLU A 303 25.43 18.54 -18.16
N TYR A 304 26.70 18.16 -17.99
CA TYR A 304 27.84 18.59 -18.83
C TYR A 304 28.18 17.58 -19.93
N GLY A 305 27.44 16.46 -19.99
CA GLY A 305 27.68 15.37 -20.95
C GLY A 305 28.78 14.41 -20.52
N THR A 306 29.24 14.46 -19.26
CA THR A 306 30.26 13.55 -18.73
C THR A 306 29.64 12.21 -18.35
N THR A 307 30.23 11.11 -18.80
CA THR A 307 29.78 9.75 -18.48
C THR A 307 30.01 9.46 -16.98
N GLN A 308 28.93 9.25 -16.24
CA GLN A 308 28.95 8.83 -14.84
C GLN A 308 29.00 7.30 -14.71
N GLY A 309 28.36 6.58 -15.62
CA GLY A 309 28.29 5.13 -15.62
C GLY A 309 27.30 4.58 -16.62
N ILE A 310 26.90 3.35 -16.39
CA ILE A 310 25.80 2.67 -17.12
C ILE A 310 24.78 2.14 -16.10
N ILE A 311 23.54 2.06 -16.55
CA ILE A 311 22.47 1.40 -15.80
C ILE A 311 21.78 0.41 -16.72
N THR A 312 21.45 -0.76 -16.20
CA THR A 312 20.81 -1.85 -16.94
C THR A 312 19.40 -2.12 -16.44
N LEU A 313 18.61 -2.84 -17.22
CA LEU A 313 17.30 -3.32 -16.79
C LEU A 313 17.43 -4.26 -15.60
N GLU A 314 18.51 -5.04 -15.57
CA GLU A 314 18.85 -5.93 -14.46
C GLU A 314 18.98 -5.13 -13.15
N ASP A 315 19.71 -4.01 -13.11
CA ASP A 315 19.86 -3.14 -11.92
C ASP A 315 18.50 -2.62 -11.41
N ALA A 316 17.60 -2.23 -12.33
CA ALA A 316 16.26 -1.76 -11.97
C ALA A 316 15.39 -2.89 -11.39
N VAL A 317 15.51 -4.12 -11.91
CA VAL A 317 14.79 -5.30 -11.42
C VAL A 317 15.36 -5.76 -10.08
N GLU A 318 16.68 -5.75 -9.89
CA GLU A 318 17.34 -6.04 -8.60
C GLU A 318 16.88 -5.08 -7.50
N THR A 319 16.80 -3.79 -7.83
CA THR A 319 16.26 -2.78 -6.92
C THR A 319 14.82 -3.10 -6.51
N LEU A 320 13.98 -3.54 -7.44
CA LEU A 320 12.61 -3.96 -7.17
C LEU A 320 12.55 -5.22 -6.31
N LEU A 321 13.36 -6.23 -6.62
CA LEU A 321 13.37 -7.51 -5.89
C LEU A 321 14.07 -7.38 -4.52
N GLY A 322 15.00 -6.43 -4.37
CA GLY A 322 15.83 -6.26 -3.19
C GLY A 322 16.87 -7.37 -3.05
N ALA A 323 17.27 -7.97 -4.16
CA ALA A 323 18.26 -9.03 -4.22
C ALA A 323 19.05 -8.93 -5.53
N GLU A 324 20.36 -9.17 -5.48
CA GLU A 324 21.23 -9.24 -6.66
C GLU A 324 20.87 -10.47 -7.52
N ILE A 325 20.81 -10.27 -8.82
CA ILE A 325 20.62 -11.34 -9.81
C ILE A 325 22.02 -11.76 -10.27
N VAL A 326 22.52 -12.85 -9.71
CA VAL A 326 23.87 -13.35 -10.05
C VAL A 326 23.74 -14.41 -11.12
N ASP A 327 24.43 -14.24 -12.25
CA ASP A 327 24.58 -15.27 -13.29
C ASP A 327 25.71 -16.25 -12.93
N GLU A 328 25.63 -17.50 -13.38
CA GLU A 328 26.62 -18.56 -13.16
C GLU A 328 28.03 -18.17 -13.65
N SER A 329 28.11 -17.21 -14.55
CA SER A 329 29.36 -16.71 -15.14
C SER A 329 29.91 -15.45 -14.49
N ASP A 330 29.21 -14.83 -13.54
CA ASP A 330 29.63 -13.58 -12.93
C ASP A 330 30.79 -13.78 -11.99
N SER A 331 31.89 -13.09 -12.26
CA SER A 331 33.09 -13.09 -11.40
C SER A 331 33.02 -12.10 -10.24
N VAL A 332 32.06 -11.17 -10.28
CA VAL A 332 31.81 -10.11 -9.29
C VAL A 332 30.32 -9.98 -9.10
N GLU A 333 29.86 -10.16 -7.88
CA GLU A 333 28.43 -10.08 -7.54
C GLU A 333 27.88 -8.64 -7.55
N ASP A 334 28.70 -7.65 -7.15
CA ASP A 334 28.31 -6.23 -7.11
C ASP A 334 29.45 -5.35 -7.65
N MET A 335 29.23 -4.75 -8.82
CA MET A 335 30.17 -3.85 -9.48
C MET A 335 30.38 -2.53 -8.71
N ARG A 336 29.40 -2.09 -7.92
CA ARG A 336 29.52 -0.91 -7.05
C ARG A 336 30.41 -1.19 -5.87
N GLN A 337 30.32 -2.38 -5.29
CA GLN A 337 31.24 -2.81 -4.23
C GLN A 337 32.67 -2.88 -4.76
N LEU A 338 32.87 -3.44 -5.94
CA LEU A 338 34.17 -3.44 -6.62
C LEU A 338 34.73 -2.02 -6.83
N ALA A 339 33.89 -1.08 -7.26
CA ALA A 339 34.27 0.31 -7.44
C ALA A 339 34.77 0.93 -6.12
N ARG A 340 34.03 0.72 -5.01
CA ARG A 340 34.42 1.18 -3.66
C ARG A 340 35.75 0.59 -3.22
N GLU A 341 35.95 -0.72 -3.39
CA GLU A 341 37.21 -1.39 -3.03
C GLU A 341 38.40 -0.87 -3.83
N LEU A 342 38.25 -0.68 -5.13
CA LEU A 342 39.30 -0.14 -5.98
C LEU A 342 39.64 1.32 -5.62
N TRP A 343 38.61 2.13 -5.30
CA TRP A 343 38.80 3.49 -4.81
C TRP A 343 39.59 3.51 -3.47
N GLU A 344 39.24 2.66 -2.51
CA GLU A 344 39.98 2.53 -1.24
C GLU A 344 41.40 2.09 -1.45
N LYS A 345 41.66 1.11 -2.33
CA LYS A 345 43.01 0.66 -2.69
C LYS A 345 43.83 1.80 -3.29
N ARG A 346 43.26 2.59 -4.20
CA ARG A 346 43.92 3.77 -4.82
C ARG A 346 44.19 4.85 -3.77
N ARG A 347 43.28 5.11 -2.87
CA ARG A 347 43.43 6.08 -1.77
C ARG A 347 44.56 5.69 -0.82
N LYS A 348 44.61 4.43 -0.39
CA LYS A 348 45.68 3.90 0.48
C LYS A 348 47.06 4.00 -0.20
N ARG A 349 47.18 3.69 -1.50
CA ARG A 349 48.41 3.87 -2.26
C ARG A 349 48.88 5.34 -2.33
N LYS A 350 47.95 6.28 -2.57
CA LYS A 350 48.27 7.72 -2.58
C LYS A 350 48.70 8.25 -1.21
N THR A 351 48.17 7.69 -0.12
CA THR A 351 48.55 8.08 1.25
C THR A 351 49.95 7.57 1.60
N ASN A 352 50.30 6.35 1.21
CA ASN A 352 51.63 5.80 1.45
C ASN A 352 52.74 6.50 0.63
N LEU A 353 52.41 7.01 -0.57
CA LEU A 353 53.36 7.76 -1.40
C LEU A 353 53.61 9.20 -0.93
N LYS A 354 52.87 9.73 0.08
CA LYS A 354 53.07 11.05 0.70
C LYS A 354 53.96 10.98 1.96
N PHE A 355 54.37 9.80 2.41
CA PHE A 355 55.18 9.61 3.61
C PHE A 355 56.57 9.01 3.31
N ASP A 356 56.93 8.79 2.02
CA ASP A 356 58.29 8.52 1.52
C ASP A 356 58.81 9.79 0.81
#